data_69a2c42d8c912ef0725ef09367d991e2
#
_entry.id   69a2c42d8c912ef0725ef09367d991e2
#
_cell.length_a   1.000
_cell.length_b   1.000
_cell.length_c   1.000
_cell.angle_alpha   90.00
_cell.angle_beta   90.00
_cell.angle_gamma   90.00
#
_symmetry.space_group_name_H-M   'P 1'
#
loop_
_entity.id
_entity.type
_entity.pdbx_description
1 polymer ?
#
loop_
_entity_poly.entity_id
_entity_poly.type
_entity_poly.pdbx_seq_one_letter_code
_entity_poly.pdbx_strand_id
1 'polypeptide(L)'
;MKLFVPGSFDPFTIGHADLVERALKLGAEVVIAIGVNEDKRPMFSARQRLEAIRSFYKGNPQVSVIEYNGLTVDSVRENGCDAILRGIRSVTDYDKERNLADINRSIDGVETVILVSSAAMQHVSSSLVRELISFGRPVNEFVIDTFKTVK
;
A
#
# COMPACT_ATOMS: atom_id res chain seq x y z
N MET A 1 -8.37 -3.14 -16.14
CA MET A 1 -6.94 -3.08 -15.74
C MET A 1 -6.85 -3.49 -14.28
N LYS A 2 -5.93 -4.38 -13.97
CA LYS A 2 -5.70 -4.88 -12.59
C LYS A 2 -4.36 -4.36 -12.07
N LEU A 3 -4.39 -3.61 -10.99
CA LEU A 3 -3.22 -2.92 -10.43
C LEU A 3 -2.75 -3.58 -9.13
N PHE A 4 -1.44 -3.78 -9.05
CA PHE A 4 -0.76 -4.32 -7.87
C PHE A 4 -0.26 -3.17 -7.00
N VAL A 5 -0.68 -3.11 -5.75
CA VAL A 5 -0.30 -2.06 -4.79
C VAL A 5 0.58 -2.67 -3.70
N PRO A 6 1.91 -2.70 -3.90
CA PRO A 6 2.82 -3.26 -2.91
C PRO A 6 3.11 -2.28 -1.78
N GLY A 7 3.21 -2.79 -0.57
CA GLY A 7 3.61 -1.99 0.58
C GLY A 7 3.76 -2.83 1.84
N SER A 8 4.42 -2.29 2.86
CA SER A 8 4.45 -2.91 4.18
C SER A 8 3.15 -2.69 4.95
N PHE A 9 2.48 -1.54 4.72
CA PHE A 9 1.20 -1.17 5.34
C PHE A 9 1.19 -1.35 6.88
N ASP A 10 2.18 -0.79 7.51
CA ASP A 10 2.46 -0.94 8.94
C ASP A 10 2.32 0.41 9.72
N PRO A 11 1.08 0.90 9.91
CA PRO A 11 -0.21 0.37 9.47
C PRO A 11 -0.65 0.87 8.08
N PHE A 12 -1.78 0.36 7.59
CA PHE A 12 -2.49 0.89 6.42
C PHE A 12 -3.20 2.20 6.81
N THR A 13 -2.84 3.29 6.13
CA THR A 13 -3.32 4.64 6.46
C THR A 13 -4.46 5.08 5.54
N ILE A 14 -5.12 6.19 5.91
CA ILE A 14 -6.12 6.83 5.03
C ILE A 14 -5.49 7.31 3.71
N GLY A 15 -4.17 7.61 3.68
CA GLY A 15 -3.46 7.94 2.44
C GLY A 15 -3.34 6.74 1.48
N HIS A 16 -3.15 5.54 2.01
CA HIS A 16 -3.20 4.32 1.20
C HIS A 16 -4.62 4.05 0.69
N ALA A 17 -5.63 4.26 1.54
CA ALA A 17 -7.02 4.11 1.14
C ALA A 17 -7.41 5.09 0.03
N ASP A 18 -7.01 6.36 0.12
CA ASP A 18 -7.22 7.37 -0.94
C ASP A 18 -6.63 6.93 -2.28
N LEU A 19 -5.42 6.38 -2.27
CA LEU A 19 -4.77 5.86 -3.48
C LEU A 19 -5.60 4.72 -4.12
N VAL A 20 -6.04 3.76 -3.32
CA VAL A 20 -6.85 2.62 -3.78
C VAL A 20 -8.19 3.11 -4.32
N GLU A 21 -8.91 3.95 -3.57
CA GLU A 21 -10.21 4.50 -3.99
C GLU A 21 -10.12 5.26 -5.31
N ARG A 22 -9.04 5.99 -5.53
CA ARG A 22 -8.83 6.72 -6.78
C ARG A 22 -8.53 5.79 -7.95
N ALA A 23 -7.80 4.71 -7.72
CA ALA A 23 -7.60 3.67 -8.74
C ALA A 23 -8.92 2.99 -9.12
N LEU A 24 -9.76 2.67 -8.14
CA LEU A 24 -11.09 2.10 -8.36
C LEU A 24 -11.99 3.06 -9.18
N LYS A 25 -11.95 4.36 -8.90
CA LYS A 25 -12.68 5.38 -9.68
C LYS A 25 -12.20 5.48 -11.13
N LEU A 26 -10.96 5.11 -11.41
CA LEU A 26 -10.41 5.03 -12.77
C LEU A 26 -10.77 3.70 -13.47
N GLY A 27 -11.57 2.85 -12.83
CA GLY A 27 -12.02 1.57 -13.38
C GLY A 27 -11.03 0.41 -13.20
N ALA A 28 -10.05 0.54 -12.31
CA ALA A 28 -9.13 -0.56 -12.02
C ALA A 28 -9.71 -1.55 -11.02
N GLU A 29 -9.27 -2.79 -11.10
CA GLU A 29 -9.28 -3.74 -9.99
C GLU A 29 -7.95 -3.59 -9.24
N VAL A 30 -7.94 -3.81 -7.94
CA VAL A 30 -6.77 -3.57 -7.09
C VAL A 30 -6.41 -4.80 -6.27
N VAL A 31 -5.14 -5.18 -6.33
CA VAL A 31 -4.53 -6.17 -5.42
C VAL A 31 -3.65 -5.42 -4.43
N ILE A 32 -4.09 -5.29 -3.19
CA ILE A 32 -3.27 -4.74 -2.11
C ILE A 32 -2.36 -5.87 -1.62
N ALA A 33 -1.06 -5.69 -1.79
CA ALA A 33 -0.08 -6.74 -1.52
C ALA A 33 0.86 -6.33 -0.38
N ILE A 34 0.73 -7.03 0.75
CA ILE A 34 1.53 -6.80 1.95
C ILE A 34 2.86 -7.52 1.78
N GLY A 35 3.94 -6.76 1.64
CA GLY A 35 5.29 -7.31 1.63
C GLY A 35 5.67 -7.82 3.02
N VAL A 36 6.01 -9.11 3.10
CA VAL A 36 6.52 -9.74 4.30
C VAL A 36 8.04 -9.86 4.18
N ASN A 37 8.76 -9.21 5.10
CA ASN A 37 10.21 -9.29 5.19
C ASN A 37 10.57 -9.74 6.61
N GLU A 38 11.12 -10.94 6.72
CA GLU A 38 11.51 -11.56 8.00
C GLU A 38 12.60 -10.78 8.74
N ASP A 39 13.43 -10.01 8.02
CA ASP A 39 14.50 -9.18 8.59
C ASP A 39 13.98 -7.89 9.24
N LYS A 40 12.74 -7.51 8.98
CA LYS A 40 12.12 -6.31 9.56
C LYS A 40 11.21 -6.69 10.72
N ARG A 41 11.27 -5.89 11.78
CA ARG A 41 10.33 -5.98 12.91
C ARG A 41 9.21 -4.96 12.71
N PRO A 42 8.06 -5.35 12.15
CA PRO A 42 6.92 -4.45 11.98
C PRO A 42 6.27 -4.17 13.35
N MET A 43 5.56 -3.04 13.44
CA MET A 43 4.76 -2.71 14.62
C MET A 43 3.52 -3.62 14.72
N PHE A 44 2.89 -3.90 13.57
CA PHE A 44 1.77 -4.83 13.45
C PHE A 44 2.20 -6.09 12.71
N SER A 45 1.82 -7.26 13.20
CA SER A 45 2.11 -8.52 12.52
C SER A 45 1.51 -8.54 11.10
N ALA A 46 2.05 -9.36 10.20
CA ALA A 46 1.51 -9.52 8.84
C ALA A 46 0.03 -9.89 8.89
N ARG A 47 -0.35 -10.81 9.78
CA ARG A 47 -1.73 -11.23 9.99
C ARG A 47 -2.65 -10.08 10.42
N GLN A 48 -2.23 -9.24 11.39
CA GLN A 48 -3.01 -8.08 11.83
C GLN A 48 -3.24 -7.10 10.67
N ARG A 49 -2.21 -6.84 9.88
CA ARG A 49 -2.30 -5.95 8.70
C ARG A 49 -3.24 -6.52 7.65
N LEU A 50 -3.13 -7.81 7.34
CA LEU A 50 -3.97 -8.52 6.38
C LEU A 50 -5.44 -8.48 6.79
N GLU A 51 -5.74 -8.88 8.02
CA GLU A 51 -7.10 -8.93 8.56
C GLU A 51 -7.76 -7.54 8.60
N ALA A 52 -7.02 -6.51 9.02
CA ALA A 52 -7.52 -5.15 9.07
C ALA A 52 -7.88 -4.61 7.68
N ILE A 53 -7.01 -4.80 6.68
CA ILE A 53 -7.25 -4.32 5.32
C ILE A 53 -8.39 -5.11 4.66
N ARG A 54 -8.42 -6.43 4.83
CA ARG A 54 -9.53 -7.28 4.33
C ARG A 54 -10.87 -6.89 4.94
N SER A 55 -10.91 -6.61 6.23
CA SER A 55 -12.12 -6.17 6.91
C SER A 55 -12.61 -4.83 6.38
N PHE A 56 -11.69 -3.89 6.12
CA PHE A 56 -12.03 -2.57 5.59
C PHE A 56 -12.65 -2.64 4.19
N TYR A 57 -12.11 -3.49 3.31
CA TYR A 57 -12.62 -3.67 1.95
C TYR A 57 -13.63 -4.82 1.82
N LYS A 58 -14.15 -5.34 2.92
CA LYS A 58 -15.14 -6.43 2.91
C LYS A 58 -16.35 -6.06 2.05
N GLY A 59 -16.65 -6.93 1.08
CA GLY A 59 -17.78 -6.73 0.17
C GLY A 59 -17.46 -5.91 -1.08
N ASN A 60 -16.25 -5.43 -1.24
CA ASN A 60 -15.81 -4.80 -2.49
C ASN A 60 -15.15 -5.84 -3.41
N PRO A 61 -15.81 -6.29 -4.50
CA PRO A 61 -15.30 -7.35 -5.36
C PRO A 61 -14.10 -6.89 -6.21
N GLN A 62 -13.85 -5.59 -6.32
CA GLN A 62 -12.74 -5.04 -7.10
C GLN A 62 -11.42 -4.95 -6.29
N VAL A 63 -11.45 -5.28 -4.98
CA VAL A 63 -10.28 -5.25 -4.12
C VAL A 63 -9.98 -6.63 -3.57
N SER A 64 -8.76 -7.09 -3.77
CA SER A 64 -8.22 -8.28 -3.09
C SER A 64 -7.01 -7.90 -2.24
N VAL A 65 -6.77 -8.64 -1.17
CA VAL A 65 -5.68 -8.37 -0.23
C VAL A 65 -4.89 -9.65 0.00
N ILE A 66 -3.59 -9.59 -0.26
CA ILE A 66 -2.67 -10.73 -0.18
C ILE A 66 -1.42 -10.39 0.63
N GLU A 67 -0.71 -11.41 1.06
CA GLU A 67 0.68 -11.32 1.50
C GLU A 67 1.59 -11.85 0.39
N TYR A 68 2.78 -11.29 0.26
CA TYR A 68 3.80 -11.82 -0.62
C TYR A 68 5.20 -11.65 -0.02
N ASN A 69 6.10 -12.49 -0.45
CA ASN A 69 7.53 -12.40 -0.21
C ASN A 69 8.28 -12.54 -1.53
N GLY A 70 9.56 -12.20 -1.57
CA GLY A 70 10.36 -12.22 -2.79
C GLY A 70 10.22 -10.97 -3.64
N LEU A 71 10.44 -11.12 -4.96
CA LEU A 71 10.42 -9.99 -5.88
C LEU A 71 8.98 -9.53 -6.18
N THR A 72 8.79 -8.23 -6.14
CA THR A 72 7.47 -7.62 -6.45
C THR A 72 6.99 -7.98 -7.85
N VAL A 73 7.88 -8.00 -8.85
CA VAL A 73 7.53 -8.30 -10.24
C VAL A 73 7.01 -9.74 -10.41
N ASP A 74 7.56 -10.71 -9.69
CA ASP A 74 7.06 -12.08 -9.70
C ASP A 74 5.62 -12.14 -9.18
N SER A 75 5.37 -11.48 -8.05
CA SER A 75 4.03 -11.42 -7.45
C SER A 75 3.01 -10.68 -8.33
N VAL A 76 3.43 -9.66 -9.07
CA VAL A 76 2.58 -8.98 -10.07
C VAL A 76 2.08 -9.99 -11.11
N ARG A 77 2.98 -10.81 -11.64
CA ARG A 77 2.64 -11.83 -12.65
C ARG A 77 1.78 -12.96 -12.07
N GLU A 78 2.16 -13.50 -10.94
CA GLU A 78 1.42 -14.58 -10.25
C GLU A 78 -0.03 -14.20 -9.97
N ASN A 79 -0.30 -12.92 -9.72
CA ASN A 79 -1.63 -12.41 -9.45
C ASN A 79 -2.34 -11.85 -10.69
N GLY A 80 -1.75 -11.97 -11.88
CA GLY A 80 -2.34 -11.52 -13.13
C GLY A 80 -2.59 -10.02 -13.16
N CYS A 81 -1.69 -9.23 -12.55
CA CYS A 81 -1.78 -7.76 -12.56
C CYS A 81 -1.08 -7.18 -13.79
N ASP A 82 -1.64 -6.11 -14.32
CA ASP A 82 -1.14 -5.42 -15.51
C ASP A 82 0.01 -4.47 -15.20
N ALA A 83 0.00 -3.85 -14.02
CA ALA A 83 0.99 -2.87 -13.59
C ALA A 83 1.04 -2.74 -12.06
N ILE A 84 2.13 -2.12 -11.58
CA ILE A 84 2.27 -1.69 -10.19
C ILE A 84 1.66 -0.29 -10.05
N LEU A 85 0.93 -0.04 -8.96
CA LEU A 85 0.46 1.29 -8.60
C LEU A 85 1.26 1.83 -7.42
N ARG A 86 1.76 3.05 -7.57
CA ARG A 86 2.48 3.78 -6.52
C ARG A 86 1.90 5.17 -6.33
N GLY A 87 1.90 5.65 -5.09
CA GLY A 87 1.57 7.03 -4.75
C GLY A 87 2.82 7.85 -4.48
N ILE A 88 2.84 9.11 -4.90
CA ILE A 88 3.91 10.07 -4.59
C ILE A 88 3.35 11.29 -3.89
N ARG A 89 4.08 11.85 -2.92
CA ARG A 89 3.74 13.04 -2.16
C ARG A 89 4.72 14.19 -2.37
N SER A 90 5.92 13.88 -2.83
CA SER A 90 7.01 14.83 -2.97
C SER A 90 7.91 14.49 -4.17
N VAL A 91 8.79 15.41 -4.52
CA VAL A 91 9.83 15.19 -5.53
C VAL A 91 10.78 14.05 -5.12
N THR A 92 11.10 13.95 -3.84
CA THR A 92 11.94 12.86 -3.31
C THR A 92 11.27 11.49 -3.47
N ASP A 93 9.96 11.40 -3.21
CA ASP A 93 9.20 10.17 -3.49
C ASP A 93 9.25 9.84 -4.98
N TYR A 94 9.06 10.84 -5.84
CA TYR A 94 9.09 10.66 -7.30
C TYR A 94 10.42 10.06 -7.78
N ASP A 95 11.55 10.59 -7.36
CA ASP A 95 12.86 10.07 -7.78
C ASP A 95 13.05 8.62 -7.36
N LYS A 96 12.65 8.28 -6.14
CA LYS A 96 12.70 6.92 -5.62
C LYS A 96 11.78 5.97 -6.43
N GLU A 97 10.54 6.36 -6.63
CA GLU A 97 9.55 5.51 -7.32
C GLU A 97 9.89 5.36 -8.81
N ARG A 98 10.43 6.41 -9.45
CA ARG A 98 10.93 6.34 -10.83
C ARG A 98 12.06 5.31 -10.95
N ASN A 99 13.03 5.33 -10.05
CA ASN A 99 14.14 4.37 -10.07
C ASN A 99 13.63 2.93 -9.89
N LEU A 100 12.67 2.70 -9.00
CA LEU A 100 12.04 1.39 -8.82
C LEU A 100 11.26 0.97 -10.06
N ALA A 101 10.56 1.89 -10.72
CA ALA A 101 9.83 1.62 -11.95
C ALA A 101 10.77 1.18 -13.08
N ASP A 102 11.92 1.86 -13.25
CA ASP A 102 12.92 1.50 -14.24
C ASP A 102 13.52 0.10 -13.95
N ILE A 103 13.78 -0.22 -12.68
CA ILE A 103 14.26 -1.54 -12.25
C ILE A 103 13.21 -2.62 -12.56
N ASN A 104 11.96 -2.41 -12.17
CA ASN A 104 10.88 -3.39 -12.39
C ASN A 104 10.66 -3.66 -13.89
N ARG A 105 10.71 -2.61 -14.71
CA ARG A 105 10.63 -2.74 -16.16
C ARG A 105 11.82 -3.51 -16.73
N SER A 106 13.02 -3.26 -16.24
CA SER A 106 14.24 -3.94 -16.70
C SER A 106 14.28 -5.42 -16.33
N ILE A 107 13.74 -5.78 -15.16
CA ILE A 107 13.74 -7.18 -14.70
C ILE A 107 12.74 -8.01 -15.49
N ASP A 108 11.51 -7.52 -15.64
CA ASP A 108 10.41 -8.33 -16.15
C ASP A 108 9.35 -7.57 -16.97
N GLY A 109 9.68 -6.40 -17.49
CA GLY A 109 8.77 -5.60 -18.31
C GLY A 109 7.52 -5.10 -17.60
N VAL A 110 7.53 -5.08 -16.25
CA VAL A 110 6.38 -4.62 -15.46
C VAL A 110 6.36 -3.09 -15.41
N GLU A 111 5.26 -2.51 -15.85
CA GLU A 111 5.04 -1.06 -15.80
C GLU A 111 4.59 -0.60 -14.41
N THR A 112 4.84 0.69 -14.12
CA THR A 112 4.41 1.34 -12.89
C THR A 112 3.55 2.55 -13.22
N VAL A 113 2.34 2.58 -12.66
CA VAL A 113 1.45 3.73 -12.69
C VAL A 113 1.69 4.55 -11.42
N ILE A 114 1.92 5.84 -11.57
CA ILE A 114 2.15 6.76 -10.46
C ILE A 114 0.97 7.72 -10.35
N LEU A 115 0.35 7.78 -9.17
CA LEU A 115 -0.65 8.77 -8.82
C LEU A 115 -0.08 9.77 -7.80
N VAL A 116 -0.28 11.05 -8.06
CA VAL A 116 0.06 12.11 -7.09
C VAL A 116 -0.96 12.09 -5.96
N SER A 117 -0.49 12.01 -4.72
CA SER A 117 -1.35 12.04 -3.54
C SER A 117 -2.18 13.33 -3.48
N SER A 118 -3.41 13.23 -3.00
CA SER A 118 -4.23 14.41 -2.75
C SER A 118 -3.57 15.31 -1.69
N ALA A 119 -3.78 16.63 -1.80
CA ALA A 119 -3.19 17.60 -0.87
C ALA A 119 -3.53 17.30 0.59
N ALA A 120 -4.75 16.82 0.86
CA ALA A 120 -5.20 16.44 2.19
C ALA A 120 -4.42 15.25 2.78
N MET A 121 -3.81 14.41 1.95
CA MET A 121 -3.10 13.18 2.39
C MET A 121 -1.58 13.32 2.39
N GLN A 122 -1.03 14.46 1.99
CA GLN A 122 0.42 14.64 1.86
C GLN A 122 1.21 14.41 3.15
N HIS A 123 0.63 14.75 4.31
CA HIS A 123 1.25 14.58 5.62
C HIS A 123 1.02 13.19 6.24
N VAL A 124 0.17 12.37 5.64
CA VAL A 124 -0.18 11.06 6.17
C VAL A 124 0.83 9.99 5.73
N SER A 125 1.46 9.33 6.69
CA SER A 125 2.36 8.21 6.42
C SER A 125 2.33 7.17 7.54
N SER A 126 2.67 5.93 7.22
CA SER A 126 2.82 4.88 8.25
C SER A 126 3.92 5.22 9.26
N SER A 127 5.01 5.88 8.82
CA SER A 127 6.09 6.31 9.72
C SER A 127 5.60 7.32 10.75
N LEU A 128 4.82 8.33 10.34
CA LEU A 128 4.19 9.29 11.26
C LEU A 128 3.29 8.56 12.26
N VAL A 129 2.46 7.63 11.79
CA VAL A 129 1.55 6.87 12.66
C VAL A 129 2.32 6.07 13.70
N ARG A 130 3.37 5.34 13.29
CA ARG A 130 4.21 4.60 14.25
C ARG A 130 4.89 5.50 15.27
N GLU A 131 5.37 6.66 14.86
CA GLU A 131 5.97 7.65 15.76
C GLU A 131 4.94 8.15 16.78
N LEU A 132 3.75 8.55 16.35
CA LEU A 132 2.68 8.97 17.24
C LEU A 132 2.29 7.88 18.25
N ILE A 133 2.17 6.63 17.82
CA ILE A 133 1.90 5.49 18.69
C ILE A 133 3.00 5.32 19.73
N SER A 134 4.27 5.43 19.34
CA SER A 134 5.41 5.30 20.25
C SER A 134 5.42 6.37 21.36
N PHE A 135 4.84 7.53 21.08
CA PHE A 135 4.66 8.62 22.07
C PHE A 135 3.29 8.62 22.74
N GLY A 136 2.48 7.57 22.57
CA GLY A 136 1.15 7.45 23.19
C GLY A 136 0.13 8.45 22.65
N ARG A 137 0.32 8.97 21.45
CA ARG A 137 -0.60 9.91 20.81
C ARG A 137 -1.70 9.20 20.03
N PRO A 138 -2.91 9.79 19.95
CA PRO A 138 -3.99 9.22 19.14
C PRO A 138 -3.67 9.27 17.66
N VAL A 139 -4.06 8.22 16.92
CA VAL A 139 -3.81 8.07 15.48
C VAL A 139 -5.09 7.89 14.66
N ASN A 140 -6.25 8.02 15.27
CA ASN A 140 -7.55 7.72 14.66
C ASN A 140 -7.83 8.48 13.36
N GLU A 141 -7.23 9.68 13.21
CA GLU A 141 -7.39 10.52 12.03
C GLU A 141 -6.52 10.07 10.84
N PHE A 142 -5.55 9.17 11.07
CA PHE A 142 -4.55 8.79 10.08
C PHE A 142 -4.68 7.36 9.58
N VAL A 143 -5.46 6.53 10.27
CA VAL A 143 -5.61 5.12 9.95
C VAL A 143 -7.05 4.77 9.57
N ILE A 144 -7.22 3.69 8.80
CA ILE A 144 -8.54 3.14 8.52
C ILE A 144 -9.21 2.62 9.80
N ASP A 145 -10.54 2.61 9.82
CA ASP A 145 -11.30 2.28 11.04
C ASP A 145 -10.97 0.91 11.63
N THR A 146 -10.66 -0.05 10.80
CA THR A 146 -10.30 -1.41 11.22
C THR A 146 -8.96 -1.49 11.95
N PHE A 147 -8.04 -0.53 11.75
CA PHE A 147 -6.81 -0.42 12.53
C PHE A 147 -6.99 0.28 13.88
N LYS A 148 -8.03 1.06 14.07
CA LYS A 148 -8.33 1.72 15.35
C LYS A 148 -8.58 0.72 16.49
N THR A 149 -9.00 -0.49 16.16
CA THR A 149 -9.34 -1.56 17.09
C THR A 149 -8.24 -2.61 17.26
N VAL A 150 -7.17 -2.54 16.49
CA VAL A 150 -6.02 -3.46 16.62
C VAL A 150 -5.20 -3.05 17.85
N LYS A 151 -5.16 -3.93 18.86
CA LYS A 151 -4.40 -3.77 20.09
C LYS A 151 -3.08 -4.54 20.01
#